data_d0cb1c8b853148a0563c3048cba0cbd5
#
_entry.id   d0cb1c8b853148a0563c3048cba0cbd5
#
_cell.length_a   1.000
_cell.length_b   1.000
_cell.length_c   1.000
_cell.angle_alpha   90.00
_cell.angle_beta   90.00
_cell.angle_gamma   90.00
#
_symmetry.space_group_name_H-M   'P 1'
#
loop_
_entity.id
_entity.type
_entity.pdbx_description
1 polymer ?
#
loop_
_entity_poly.entity_id
_entity_poly.type
_entity_poly.pdbx_seq_one_letter_code
_entity_poly.pdbx_strand_id
1 'polypeptide(L)'
;NTSGDVLVADRTNYNPVAVSGDVTMSNAGAVTIASTAVEGSMLNNNVISGLTALTSGLASTDELMVSDGGTLKRMDVSLVTTLSAGDATALAIALG
;
A
#
# COMPACT_ATOMS: atom_id res chain seq x y z
N ASN A 1 35.68 4.70 5.81
CA ASN A 1 34.37 4.60 5.14
C ASN A 1 33.82 3.19 5.27
N THR A 2 32.57 3.10 5.66
CA THR A 2 31.83 1.84 5.57
C THR A 2 31.18 1.72 4.20
N SER A 3 31.22 0.56 3.61
CA SER A 3 30.62 0.29 2.31
C SER A 3 29.10 0.55 2.35
N GLY A 4 28.60 1.30 1.38
CA GLY A 4 27.18 1.64 1.30
C GLY A 4 26.80 2.97 1.96
N ASP A 5 27.75 3.67 2.57
CA ASP A 5 27.49 4.99 3.14
C ASP A 5 27.35 6.05 2.04
N VAL A 6 26.57 7.08 2.32
CA VAL A 6 26.47 8.30 1.52
C VAL A 6 27.23 9.44 2.22
N LEU A 7 27.68 10.42 1.45
CA LEU A 7 28.33 11.61 2.02
C LEU A 7 27.26 12.64 2.35
N VAL A 8 27.17 12.99 3.63
CA VAL A 8 26.23 14.01 4.12
C VAL A 8 27.00 15.22 4.61
N ALA A 9 26.64 16.40 4.10
CA ALA A 9 27.26 17.65 4.51
C ALA A 9 26.61 18.18 5.80
N ASP A 10 27.47 18.62 6.75
CA ASP A 10 27.05 19.22 8.02
C ASP A 10 27.30 20.72 8.10
N ARG A 11 27.56 21.37 6.97
CA ARG A 11 27.98 22.78 6.77
C ARG A 11 29.49 23.01 6.87
N THR A 12 30.22 22.06 7.44
CA THR A 12 31.68 22.16 7.61
C THR A 12 32.38 21.05 6.84
N ASN A 13 31.85 19.83 6.91
CA ASN A 13 32.47 18.64 6.35
C ASN A 13 31.46 17.78 5.60
N TYR A 14 31.97 16.83 4.84
CA TYR A 14 31.21 15.71 4.27
C TYR A 14 31.50 14.47 5.10
N ASN A 15 30.48 13.89 5.67
CA ASN A 15 30.61 12.73 6.54
C ASN A 15 30.00 11.50 5.90
N PRO A 16 30.69 10.33 5.91
CA PRO A 16 30.09 9.09 5.48
C PRO A 16 29.02 8.68 6.50
N VAL A 17 27.80 8.47 6.01
CA VAL A 17 26.64 8.14 6.85
C VAL A 17 25.85 7.03 6.18
N ALA A 18 25.51 5.98 6.94
CA ALA A 18 24.61 4.95 6.46
C ALA A 18 23.20 5.49 6.30
N VAL A 19 22.55 5.19 5.17
CA VAL A 19 21.12 5.44 5.00
C VAL A 19 20.37 4.47 5.90
N SER A 20 19.53 4.97 6.79
CA SER A 20 18.88 4.16 7.82
C SER A 20 17.48 4.66 8.14
N GLY A 21 16.74 3.89 8.93
CA GLY A 21 15.36 4.20 9.30
C GLY A 21 14.37 3.58 8.31
N ASP A 22 13.45 4.39 7.81
CA ASP A 22 12.40 3.92 6.88
C ASP A 22 12.94 3.49 5.53
N VAL A 23 14.17 3.91 5.20
CA VAL A 23 14.86 3.53 3.97
C VAL A 23 16.29 3.13 4.32
N THR A 24 16.76 2.06 3.71
CA THR A 24 18.16 1.61 3.82
C THR A 24 18.77 1.47 2.44
N MET A 25 20.10 1.51 2.36
CA MET A 25 20.82 1.31 1.11
C MET A 25 21.96 0.31 1.32
N SER A 26 22.07 -0.65 0.43
CA SER A 26 23.19 -1.61 0.44
C SER A 26 24.45 -0.99 -0.16
N ASN A 27 25.57 -1.66 0.03
CA ASN A 27 26.85 -1.27 -0.58
C ASN A 27 26.86 -1.37 -2.12
N ALA A 28 25.87 -2.02 -2.71
CA ALA A 28 25.67 -2.07 -4.16
C ALA A 28 24.71 -0.98 -4.67
N GLY A 29 24.24 -0.09 -3.78
CA GLY A 29 23.31 0.98 -4.13
C GLY A 29 21.84 0.56 -4.20
N ALA A 30 21.50 -0.67 -3.82
CA ALA A 30 20.11 -1.09 -3.78
C ALA A 30 19.40 -0.42 -2.59
N VAL A 31 18.27 0.21 -2.87
CA VAL A 31 17.45 0.92 -1.87
C VAL A 31 16.29 0.02 -1.45
N THR A 32 16.06 -0.09 -0.15
CA THR A 32 14.95 -0.86 0.41
C THR A 32 14.12 0.04 1.31
N ILE A 33 12.80 0.03 1.11
CA ILE A 33 11.85 0.67 2.03
C ILE A 33 11.51 -0.35 3.11
N ALA A 34 11.62 0.06 4.37
CA ALA A 34 11.34 -0.83 5.50
C ALA A 34 9.88 -1.28 5.49
N SER A 35 9.64 -2.46 6.03
CA SER A 35 8.28 -2.97 6.25
C SER A 35 7.48 -1.99 7.10
N THR A 36 6.26 -1.70 6.71
CA THR A 36 5.34 -0.76 7.39
C THR A 36 5.75 0.72 7.33
N ALA A 37 6.77 1.08 6.56
CA ALA A 37 7.25 2.46 6.47
C ALA A 37 6.34 3.38 5.65
N VAL A 38 5.66 2.85 4.63
CA VAL A 38 4.79 3.67 3.76
C VAL A 38 3.40 3.77 4.38
N GLU A 39 3.01 4.98 4.73
CA GLU A 39 1.71 5.29 5.33
C GLU A 39 0.79 6.00 4.34
N GLY A 40 -0.50 6.07 4.66
CA GLY A 40 -1.50 6.73 3.81
C GLY A 40 -1.17 8.20 3.53
N SER A 41 -0.57 8.91 4.48
CA SER A 41 -0.14 10.30 4.32
C SER A 41 0.96 10.49 3.28
N MET A 42 1.68 9.43 2.93
CA MET A 42 2.74 9.45 1.92
C MET A 42 2.21 9.21 0.51
N LEU A 43 0.94 8.85 0.37
CA LEU A 43 0.32 8.57 -0.92
C LEU A 43 -0.38 9.80 -1.45
N ASN A 44 -0.15 10.12 -2.72
CA ASN A 44 -0.92 11.13 -3.42
C ASN A 44 -2.23 10.51 -3.94
N ASN A 45 -3.31 11.29 -3.98
CA ASN A 45 -4.60 10.83 -4.49
C ASN A 45 -4.52 10.23 -5.89
N ASN A 46 -3.56 10.66 -6.71
CA ASN A 46 -3.40 10.12 -8.05
C ASN A 46 -2.90 8.67 -8.09
N VAL A 47 -2.52 8.10 -6.96
CA VAL A 47 -2.30 6.64 -6.84
C VAL A 47 -3.55 5.88 -7.31
N ILE A 48 -4.72 6.48 -7.16
CA ILE A 48 -5.98 5.93 -7.65
C ILE A 48 -6.45 6.69 -8.90
N SER A 49 -6.60 8.02 -8.80
CA SER A 49 -7.18 8.83 -9.88
C SER A 49 -6.30 8.92 -11.13
N GLY A 50 -5.01 8.66 -11.00
CA GLY A 50 -4.08 8.61 -12.14
C GLY A 50 -4.04 7.28 -12.86
N LEU A 51 -4.75 6.26 -12.36
CA LEU A 51 -4.82 4.96 -13.01
C LEU A 51 -5.87 4.96 -14.13
N THR A 52 -5.69 4.04 -15.09
CA THR A 52 -6.71 3.81 -16.12
C THR A 52 -7.99 3.30 -15.47
N ALA A 53 -9.12 3.94 -15.79
CA ALA A 53 -10.40 3.55 -15.21
C ALA A 53 -10.84 2.17 -15.70
N LEU A 54 -11.31 1.33 -14.78
CA LEU A 54 -12.02 0.12 -15.13
C LEU A 54 -13.49 0.49 -15.34
N THR A 55 -13.93 0.54 -16.60
CA THR A 55 -15.30 0.99 -16.97
C THR A 55 -16.22 -0.18 -17.32
N SER A 56 -15.67 -1.38 -17.47
CA SER A 56 -16.41 -2.61 -17.76
C SER A 56 -15.50 -3.81 -17.53
N GLY A 57 -16.07 -5.02 -17.57
CA GLY A 57 -15.27 -6.24 -17.45
C GLY A 57 -14.85 -6.58 -16.02
N LEU A 58 -15.55 -6.05 -14.99
CA LEU A 58 -15.30 -6.44 -13.62
C LEU A 58 -15.52 -7.94 -13.46
N ALA A 59 -14.49 -8.65 -13.01
CA ALA A 59 -14.54 -10.08 -12.74
C ALA A 59 -14.62 -10.33 -11.22
N SER A 60 -15.27 -11.45 -10.85
CA SER A 60 -15.38 -11.83 -9.43
C SER A 60 -14.03 -12.09 -8.77
N THR A 61 -12.98 -12.34 -9.56
CA THR A 61 -11.61 -12.57 -9.11
C THR A 61 -10.77 -11.30 -9.04
N ASP A 62 -11.31 -10.15 -9.46
CA ASP A 62 -10.62 -8.88 -9.30
C ASP A 62 -10.49 -8.58 -7.81
N GLU A 63 -9.36 -7.99 -7.43
CA GLU A 63 -9.01 -7.85 -6.02
C GLU A 63 -8.96 -6.39 -5.58
N LEU A 64 -9.33 -6.17 -4.34
CA LEU A 64 -9.23 -4.90 -3.62
C LEU A 64 -8.29 -5.07 -2.44
N MET A 65 -7.58 -4.01 -2.09
CA MET A 65 -6.78 -3.98 -0.86
C MET A 65 -7.64 -3.44 0.28
N VAL A 66 -7.71 -4.18 1.38
CA VAL A 66 -8.53 -3.82 2.55
C VAL A 66 -7.71 -3.93 3.84
N SER A 67 -8.11 -3.16 4.85
CA SER A 67 -7.59 -3.30 6.20
C SER A 67 -8.58 -4.16 7.00
N ASP A 68 -8.19 -5.37 7.30
CA ASP A 68 -8.99 -6.31 8.10
C ASP A 68 -8.38 -6.45 9.49
N GLY A 69 -9.05 -5.85 10.48
CA GLY A 69 -8.56 -5.86 11.86
C GLY A 69 -7.15 -5.24 12.03
N GLY A 70 -6.81 -4.26 11.21
CA GLY A 70 -5.50 -3.62 11.24
C GLY A 70 -4.42 -4.32 10.41
N THR A 71 -4.78 -5.36 9.67
CA THR A 71 -3.88 -6.08 8.77
C THR A 71 -4.29 -5.85 7.32
N LEU A 72 -3.33 -5.48 6.47
CA LEU A 72 -3.59 -5.34 5.04
C LEU A 72 -3.80 -6.72 4.41
N LYS A 73 -4.89 -6.86 3.68
CA LYS A 73 -5.23 -8.06 2.94
C LYS A 73 -5.75 -7.71 1.55
N ARG A 74 -5.63 -8.64 0.62
CA ARG A 74 -6.36 -8.59 -0.65
C ARG A 74 -7.71 -9.25 -0.46
N MET A 75 -8.72 -8.75 -1.15
CA MET A 75 -10.07 -9.30 -1.09
C MET A 75 -10.65 -9.37 -2.50
N ASP A 76 -11.15 -10.52 -2.89
CA ASP A 76 -11.88 -10.66 -4.15
C ASP A 76 -13.19 -9.86 -4.10
N VAL A 77 -13.55 -9.28 -5.23
CA VAL A 77 -14.82 -8.54 -5.38
C VAL A 77 -16.02 -9.42 -5.03
N SER A 78 -15.92 -10.73 -5.25
CA SER A 78 -16.97 -11.69 -4.88
C SER A 78 -17.39 -11.63 -3.42
N LEU A 79 -16.48 -11.26 -2.50
CA LEU A 79 -16.84 -11.15 -1.08
C LEU A 79 -17.71 -9.92 -0.80
N VAL A 80 -17.56 -8.84 -1.56
CA VAL A 80 -18.43 -7.66 -1.45
C VAL A 80 -19.86 -8.02 -1.87
N THR A 81 -20.01 -8.76 -2.97
CA THR A 81 -21.34 -9.20 -3.43
C THR A 81 -21.99 -10.16 -2.44
N THR A 82 -21.23 -11.00 -1.75
CA THR A 82 -21.73 -11.89 -0.71
C THR A 82 -22.37 -11.12 0.44
N LEU A 83 -21.71 -10.06 0.92
CA LEU A 83 -22.26 -9.22 1.98
C LEU A 83 -23.51 -8.48 1.51
N SER A 84 -23.49 -7.90 0.30
CA SER A 84 -24.65 -7.27 -0.30
C SER A 84 -25.83 -8.23 -0.48
N ALA A 85 -25.58 -9.47 -0.92
CA ALA A 85 -26.61 -10.49 -1.08
C ALA A 85 -27.24 -10.85 0.27
N GLY A 86 -26.45 -10.93 1.36
CA GLY A 86 -26.94 -11.15 2.70
C GLY A 86 -27.90 -10.06 3.17
N ASP A 87 -27.56 -8.79 2.94
CA ASP A 87 -28.41 -7.64 3.26
C ASP A 87 -29.70 -7.64 2.44
N ALA A 88 -29.61 -7.93 1.15
CA ALA A 88 -30.79 -8.02 0.28
C ALA A 88 -31.74 -9.15 0.72
N THR A 89 -31.20 -10.29 1.13
CA THR A 89 -31.99 -11.43 1.62
C THR A 89 -32.69 -11.03 2.92
N ALA A 90 -32.02 -10.39 3.86
CA ALA A 90 -32.61 -9.92 5.11
C ALA A 90 -33.75 -8.93 4.86
N LEU A 91 -33.58 -8.01 3.91
CA LEU A 91 -34.62 -7.05 3.53
C LEU A 91 -35.83 -7.74 2.90
N ALA A 92 -35.62 -8.72 2.02
CA ALA A 92 -36.67 -9.48 1.42
C ALA A 92 -37.51 -10.24 2.45
N ILE A 93 -36.88 -10.85 3.45
CA ILE A 93 -37.54 -11.52 4.56
C ILE A 93 -38.36 -10.53 5.39
N ALA A 94 -37.81 -9.37 5.69
CA ALA A 94 -38.49 -8.32 6.48
C ALA A 94 -39.71 -7.72 5.77
N LEU A 95 -39.73 -7.70 4.46
CA LEU A 95 -40.84 -7.20 3.66
C LEU A 95 -41.92 -8.24 3.37
N GLY A 96 -41.64 -9.48 3.71
CA GLY A 96 -42.64 -10.49 3.63
C GLY A 96 -42.72 -11.49 2.66
#